data_80c96fb1b41e2a12136b031af6c91065
#
_entry.id   80c96fb1b41e2a12136b031af6c91065
#
_cell.length_a   1.000
_cell.length_b   1.000
_cell.length_c   1.000
_cell.angle_alpha   90.00
_cell.angle_beta   90.00
_cell.angle_gamma   90.00
#
_symmetry.space_group_name_H-M   'P 1'
#
loop_
_entity.id
_entity.type
_entity.pdbx_description
1 polymer ?
#
loop_
_entity_poly.entity_id
_entity_poly.type
_entity_poly.pdbx_seq_one_letter_code
_entity_poly.pdbx_strand_id
1 'polypeptide(L)'
;MDKLLKEIYKIRGIITPLIIEGKSEDYIKKIKDLLTFNAMMTPSIQKNLESIINISNDKIIDYDLMERGLKKILLLKGNKKKNADAYFKKIIDSLNTRERGMYNVEPENDDYSFDPEESSIVPKKVFRRELYGLQVELLKLEEWLMKNNKTVIIVFEGRDSAGKGATILKFTENMNPKGFKVIAMGIPTTDERKNWWHRYESQIEPGKINLFDRSWYNRGLVEPVMGYGSDEEYQEFMDGVEDFENSLVKDGDFLFKLWFSIDKETQAKRFEMRQKSPLKYWKYSPNDSRMQDLWDRFTEFKEKLFDKTSTLNHPWVILDALDKKISGLNAIRYVLQNIPYDNKNNDLLDRNYPEALTVLKP
;
A
#
# COMPACT_ATOMS: atom_id res chain seq x y z
N MET A 1 3.09 -5.37 35.85
CA MET A 1 2.62 -4.90 34.52
C MET A 1 3.67 -5.15 33.43
N ASP A 2 4.95 -4.83 33.70
CA ASP A 2 6.04 -4.99 32.70
C ASP A 2 6.35 -6.41 32.25
N LYS A 3 6.26 -7.41 33.12
CA LYS A 3 6.57 -8.80 32.77
C LYS A 3 5.52 -9.39 31.82
N LEU A 4 4.24 -9.05 32.03
CA LEU A 4 3.14 -9.50 31.17
C LEU A 4 3.14 -8.83 29.82
N LEU A 5 3.44 -7.52 29.77
CA LEU A 5 3.62 -6.78 28.51
C LEU A 5 4.81 -7.31 27.72
N LYS A 6 5.94 -7.59 28.34
CA LYS A 6 7.10 -8.22 27.68
C LYS A 6 6.77 -9.59 27.09
N GLU A 7 5.99 -10.42 27.80
CA GLU A 7 5.52 -11.69 27.27
C GLU A 7 4.55 -11.52 26.09
N ILE A 8 3.64 -10.53 26.14
CA ILE A 8 2.74 -10.20 25.02
C ILE A 8 3.51 -9.75 23.78
N TYR A 9 4.55 -8.89 23.94
CA TYR A 9 5.41 -8.48 22.84
C TYR A 9 6.27 -9.62 22.28
N LYS A 10 6.75 -10.51 23.16
CA LYS A 10 7.48 -11.73 22.76
C LYS A 10 6.58 -12.69 21.96
N ILE A 11 5.34 -12.85 22.40
CA ILE A 11 4.30 -13.61 21.70
C ILE A 11 4.04 -12.99 20.32
N ARG A 12 3.89 -11.67 20.22
CA ARG A 12 3.68 -10.95 18.96
C ARG A 12 4.84 -11.18 17.98
N GLY A 13 6.09 -11.10 18.45
CA GLY A 13 7.28 -11.35 17.62
C GLY A 13 7.39 -12.80 17.11
N ILE A 14 6.82 -13.77 17.83
CA ILE A 14 6.83 -15.19 17.44
C ILE A 14 5.65 -15.52 16.51
N ILE A 15 4.50 -14.89 16.71
CA ILE A 15 3.24 -15.19 16.02
C ILE A 15 3.18 -14.53 14.65
N THR A 16 3.67 -13.29 14.54
CA THR A 16 3.63 -12.55 13.28
C THR A 16 4.33 -13.28 12.13
N PRO A 17 5.55 -13.84 12.28
CA PRO A 17 6.19 -14.64 11.25
C PRO A 17 5.40 -15.88 10.85
N LEU A 18 4.81 -16.59 11.83
CA LEU A 18 4.05 -17.84 11.57
C LEU A 18 2.75 -17.62 10.82
N ILE A 19 2.11 -16.47 11.03
CA ILE A 19 0.92 -16.05 10.26
C ILE A 19 1.32 -15.77 8.80
N ILE A 20 2.46 -15.10 8.59
CA ILE A 20 3.01 -14.77 7.27
C ILE A 20 3.40 -16.04 6.51
N GLU A 21 3.98 -17.04 7.21
CA GLU A 21 4.43 -18.30 6.62
C GLU A 21 3.29 -19.30 6.34
N GLY A 22 2.05 -19.00 6.74
CA GLY A 22 0.90 -19.89 6.55
C GLY A 22 0.92 -21.16 7.42
N LYS A 23 1.81 -21.23 8.44
CA LYS A 23 1.97 -22.38 9.35
C LYS A 23 0.95 -22.34 10.48
N SER A 24 -0.31 -22.60 10.16
CA SER A 24 -1.41 -22.59 11.15
C SER A 24 -1.19 -23.56 12.31
N GLU A 25 -0.66 -24.76 12.06
CA GLU A 25 -0.40 -25.77 13.09
C GLU A 25 0.68 -25.35 14.10
N ASP A 26 1.78 -24.75 13.65
CA ASP A 26 2.86 -24.24 14.52
C ASP A 26 2.40 -23.08 15.40
N TYR A 27 1.53 -22.23 14.85
CA TYR A 27 0.88 -21.16 15.58
C TYR A 27 0.03 -21.68 16.74
N ILE A 28 -0.81 -22.66 16.46
CA ILE A 28 -1.70 -23.30 17.42
C ILE A 28 -0.91 -24.02 18.51
N LYS A 29 0.14 -24.75 18.14
CA LYS A 29 1.05 -25.41 19.08
C LYS A 29 1.67 -24.42 20.05
N LYS A 30 2.17 -23.28 19.56
CA LYS A 30 2.77 -22.23 20.42
C LYS A 30 1.76 -21.54 21.32
N ILE A 31 0.52 -21.34 20.89
CA ILE A 31 -0.56 -20.86 21.79
C ILE A 31 -0.83 -21.88 22.90
N LYS A 32 -0.92 -23.19 22.57
CA LYS A 32 -1.09 -24.25 23.57
C LYS A 32 0.05 -24.25 24.59
N ASP A 33 1.29 -24.18 24.12
CA ASP A 33 2.48 -24.15 24.99
C ASP A 33 2.49 -22.92 25.93
N LEU A 34 2.08 -21.75 25.43
CA LEU A 34 1.98 -20.52 26.21
C LEU A 34 0.88 -20.55 27.28
N LEU A 35 -0.27 -21.11 26.95
CA LEU A 35 -1.39 -21.25 27.88
C LEU A 35 -1.09 -22.31 28.95
N THR A 36 -0.39 -23.39 28.59
CA THR A 36 0.08 -24.42 29.51
C THR A 36 1.13 -23.86 30.47
N PHE A 37 2.10 -23.10 29.97
CA PHE A 37 3.15 -22.46 30.77
C PHE A 37 2.61 -21.48 31.82
N ASN A 38 1.49 -20.81 31.54
CA ASN A 38 0.87 -19.86 32.47
C ASN A 38 -0.11 -20.51 33.46
N ALA A 39 -0.18 -21.83 33.54
CA ALA A 39 -1.13 -22.60 34.41
C ALA A 39 -2.60 -22.14 34.25
N MET A 40 -2.97 -21.70 33.07
CA MET A 40 -4.31 -21.18 32.74
C MET A 40 -5.17 -22.21 31.99
N MET A 41 -4.61 -23.35 31.64
CA MET A 41 -5.32 -24.39 30.91
C MET A 41 -6.26 -25.17 31.85
N THR A 42 -7.54 -24.79 31.81
CA THR A 42 -8.61 -25.67 32.32
C THR A 42 -9.07 -26.60 31.19
N PRO A 43 -9.69 -27.78 31.52
CA PRO A 43 -10.27 -28.66 30.49
C PRO A 43 -11.26 -27.94 29.56
N SER A 44 -11.98 -26.96 30.07
CA SER A 44 -12.90 -26.13 29.28
C SER A 44 -12.19 -25.22 28.31
N ILE A 45 -11.10 -24.59 28.73
CA ILE A 45 -10.25 -23.72 27.84
C ILE A 45 -9.61 -24.57 26.75
N GLN A 46 -9.16 -25.80 27.09
CA GLN A 46 -8.59 -26.72 26.12
C GLN A 46 -9.62 -27.14 25.06
N LYS A 47 -10.83 -27.51 25.48
CA LYS A 47 -11.94 -27.88 24.57
C LYS A 47 -12.33 -26.68 23.65
N ASN A 48 -12.37 -25.49 24.19
CA ASN A 48 -12.70 -24.29 23.41
C ASN A 48 -11.60 -23.94 22.40
N LEU A 49 -10.32 -24.12 22.76
CA LEU A 49 -9.20 -24.00 21.83
C LEU A 49 -9.24 -25.03 20.71
N GLU A 50 -9.54 -26.31 21.05
CA GLU A 50 -9.72 -27.37 20.07
C GLU A 50 -10.88 -27.08 19.11
N SER A 51 -11.96 -26.50 19.61
CA SER A 51 -13.07 -26.03 18.76
C SER A 51 -12.65 -24.91 17.81
N ILE A 52 -11.83 -23.95 18.27
CA ILE A 52 -11.28 -22.88 17.42
C ILE A 52 -10.33 -23.49 16.36
N ILE A 53 -9.50 -24.47 16.74
CA ILE A 53 -8.60 -25.20 15.85
C ILE A 53 -9.37 -25.93 14.75
N ASN A 54 -10.43 -26.65 15.11
CA ASN A 54 -11.24 -27.39 14.15
C ASN A 54 -11.98 -26.50 13.17
N ILE A 55 -12.42 -25.31 13.63
CA ILE A 55 -12.97 -24.26 12.76
C ILE A 55 -11.88 -23.71 11.81
N SER A 56 -10.61 -23.72 12.26
CA SER A 56 -9.49 -23.16 11.49
C SER A 56 -8.98 -24.06 10.36
N ASN A 57 -9.09 -25.36 10.51
CA ASN A 57 -8.63 -26.30 9.48
C ASN A 57 -9.49 -26.25 8.21
N ASP A 58 -10.74 -25.81 8.34
CA ASP A 58 -11.68 -25.71 7.23
C ASP A 58 -11.90 -24.27 6.73
N LYS A 59 -11.39 -23.22 7.42
CA LYS A 59 -11.77 -21.81 7.16
C LYS A 59 -10.69 -20.81 7.52
N ILE A 60 -10.69 -19.70 6.78
CA ILE A 60 -9.79 -18.55 7.00
C ILE A 60 -10.15 -17.84 8.33
N ILE A 61 -9.31 -17.96 9.35
CA ILE A 61 -9.54 -17.36 10.67
C ILE A 61 -9.30 -15.85 10.65
N ASP A 62 -10.16 -15.09 11.36
CA ASP A 62 -9.88 -13.70 11.74
C ASP A 62 -8.91 -13.68 12.93
N TYR A 63 -7.63 -13.68 12.61
CA TYR A 63 -6.53 -13.68 13.60
C TYR A 63 -6.56 -12.46 14.52
N ASP A 64 -7.04 -11.30 14.06
CA ASP A 64 -7.18 -10.07 14.84
C ASP A 64 -8.22 -10.22 15.95
N LEU A 65 -9.35 -10.89 15.65
CA LEU A 65 -10.40 -11.15 16.63
C LEU A 65 -9.90 -12.15 17.68
N MET A 66 -9.16 -13.16 17.24
CA MET A 66 -8.58 -14.17 18.13
C MET A 66 -7.50 -13.58 19.03
N GLU A 67 -6.60 -12.73 18.49
CA GLU A 67 -5.57 -12.04 19.27
C GLU A 67 -6.18 -11.08 20.31
N ARG A 68 -7.19 -10.31 19.92
CA ARG A 68 -7.92 -9.42 20.85
C ARG A 68 -8.63 -10.20 21.96
N GLY A 69 -9.21 -11.36 21.63
CA GLY A 69 -9.84 -12.25 22.59
C GLY A 69 -8.83 -12.84 23.58
N LEU A 70 -7.72 -13.37 23.07
CA LEU A 70 -6.63 -13.92 23.90
C LEU A 70 -5.99 -12.86 24.82
N LYS A 71 -5.76 -11.64 24.31
CA LYS A 71 -5.29 -10.51 25.13
C LYS A 71 -6.25 -10.22 26.29
N LYS A 72 -7.56 -10.22 26.03
CA LYS A 72 -8.56 -10.00 27.10
C LYS A 72 -8.52 -11.11 28.15
N ILE A 73 -8.37 -12.37 27.75
CA ILE A 73 -8.28 -13.52 28.67
C ILE A 73 -7.01 -13.46 29.52
N LEU A 74 -5.86 -13.17 28.92
CA LEU A 74 -4.57 -13.04 29.60
C LEU A 74 -4.54 -11.89 30.64
N LEU A 75 -5.36 -10.85 30.42
CA LEU A 75 -5.49 -9.72 31.34
C LEU A 75 -6.46 -9.95 32.51
N LEU A 76 -7.22 -11.07 32.52
CA LEU A 76 -8.13 -11.38 33.60
C LEU A 76 -7.38 -11.78 34.89
N LYS A 77 -7.64 -11.08 35.99
CA LYS A 77 -7.07 -11.35 37.33
C LYS A 77 -8.14 -11.83 38.32
N GLY A 78 -7.76 -12.74 39.22
CA GLY A 78 -8.59 -13.17 40.36
C GLY A 78 -9.91 -13.85 39.95
N ASN A 79 -11.04 -13.52 40.58
CA ASN A 79 -12.36 -14.13 40.32
C ASN A 79 -12.88 -13.95 38.86
N LYS A 80 -12.30 -13.06 38.08
CA LYS A 80 -12.65 -12.89 36.67
C LYS A 80 -12.10 -14.02 35.78
N LYS A 81 -11.15 -14.86 36.27
CA LYS A 81 -10.73 -16.08 35.58
C LYS A 81 -11.90 -17.04 35.32
N LYS A 82 -12.92 -17.08 36.20
CA LYS A 82 -14.13 -17.89 36.02
C LYS A 82 -14.94 -17.50 34.78
N ASN A 83 -14.72 -16.33 34.21
CA ASN A 83 -15.41 -15.83 33.03
C ASN A 83 -14.61 -16.04 31.71
N ALA A 84 -13.44 -16.70 31.76
CA ALA A 84 -12.65 -16.98 30.57
C ALA A 84 -13.43 -17.83 29.55
N ASP A 85 -14.18 -18.85 30.04
CA ASP A 85 -15.02 -19.69 29.21
C ASP A 85 -16.13 -18.93 28.49
N ALA A 86 -16.76 -17.96 29.17
CA ALA A 86 -17.75 -17.09 28.57
C ALA A 86 -17.16 -16.19 27.46
N TYR A 87 -15.91 -15.77 27.61
CA TYR A 87 -15.19 -15.02 26.59
C TYR A 87 -14.81 -15.88 25.40
N PHE A 88 -14.31 -17.11 25.62
CA PHE A 88 -14.05 -18.06 24.53
C PHE A 88 -15.31 -18.40 23.75
N LYS A 89 -16.42 -18.65 24.47
CA LYS A 89 -17.71 -18.91 23.84
C LYS A 89 -18.14 -17.74 22.95
N LYS A 90 -18.00 -16.49 23.40
CA LYS A 90 -18.30 -15.32 22.58
C LYS A 90 -17.42 -15.22 21.33
N ILE A 91 -16.15 -15.61 21.40
CA ILE A 91 -15.26 -15.65 20.23
C ILE A 91 -15.73 -16.71 19.25
N ILE A 92 -16.04 -17.93 19.74
CA ILE A 92 -16.56 -19.03 18.93
C ILE A 92 -17.89 -18.66 18.29
N ASP A 93 -18.82 -18.09 19.05
CA ASP A 93 -20.12 -17.64 18.56
C ASP A 93 -19.96 -16.56 17.49
N SER A 94 -19.02 -15.61 17.67
CA SER A 94 -18.71 -14.60 16.67
C SER A 94 -18.12 -15.18 15.39
N LEU A 95 -17.25 -16.20 15.49
CA LEU A 95 -16.71 -16.91 14.34
C LEU A 95 -17.82 -17.67 13.60
N ASN A 96 -18.68 -18.37 14.31
CA ASN A 96 -19.80 -19.14 13.74
C ASN A 96 -20.90 -18.25 13.14
N THR A 97 -21.16 -17.07 13.73
CA THR A 97 -22.16 -16.10 13.22
C THR A 97 -21.69 -15.48 11.92
N ARG A 98 -20.39 -15.25 11.79
CA ARG A 98 -19.77 -14.78 10.53
C ARG A 98 -19.99 -15.75 9.36
N GLU A 99 -20.12 -17.05 9.61
CA GLU A 99 -20.40 -18.06 8.58
C GLU A 99 -21.82 -18.01 8.01
N ARG A 100 -22.79 -17.55 8.81
CA ARG A 100 -24.20 -17.53 8.41
C ARG A 100 -24.61 -16.33 7.55
N GLY A 101 -23.65 -15.57 7.05
CA GLY A 101 -23.93 -14.42 6.17
C GLY A 101 -24.64 -13.26 6.89
N MET A 102 -24.70 -13.26 8.22
CA MET A 102 -25.22 -12.15 9.00
C MET A 102 -24.17 -11.04 9.21
N TYR A 103 -23.53 -10.58 8.12
CA TYR A 103 -22.93 -9.26 8.06
C TYR A 103 -23.98 -8.22 7.67
N ASN A 104 -25.07 -8.16 8.43
CA ASN A 104 -25.95 -6.99 8.47
C ASN A 104 -25.90 -6.36 9.87
N VAL A 105 -24.71 -6.25 10.45
CA VAL A 105 -24.44 -5.10 11.29
C VAL A 105 -23.62 -4.18 10.40
N GLU A 106 -24.32 -3.40 9.61
CA GLU A 106 -23.78 -2.10 9.20
C GLU A 106 -23.27 -1.46 10.48
N PRO A 107 -21.98 -1.06 10.58
CA PRO A 107 -21.62 -0.13 11.62
C PRO A 107 -22.54 1.06 11.39
N GLU A 108 -23.46 1.31 12.34
CA GLU A 108 -24.21 2.56 12.34
C GLU A 108 -23.15 3.66 12.16
N ASN A 109 -23.19 4.32 10.99
CA ASN A 109 -22.40 5.49 10.61
C ASN A 109 -20.91 5.32 10.24
N ASP A 110 -20.43 4.19 9.71
CA ASP A 110 -19.17 4.18 8.93
C ASP A 110 -19.42 4.42 7.41
N ASP A 111 -20.42 5.23 7.12
CA ASP A 111 -20.82 5.67 5.77
C ASP A 111 -19.74 6.53 5.08
N TYR A 112 -18.66 6.86 5.79
CA TYR A 112 -17.55 7.65 5.27
C TYR A 112 -16.44 6.84 4.59
N SER A 113 -16.45 5.52 4.68
CA SER A 113 -15.48 4.63 4.01
C SER A 113 -16.06 3.94 2.78
N PHE A 114 -17.33 4.21 2.46
CA PHE A 114 -17.96 3.66 1.27
C PHE A 114 -17.42 4.37 0.03
N ASP A 115 -16.46 3.75 -0.62
CA ASP A 115 -16.12 3.97 -2.02
C ASP A 115 -16.92 2.93 -2.80
N PRO A 116 -18.11 3.26 -3.37
CA PRO A 116 -18.94 2.29 -4.09
C PRO A 116 -18.26 1.70 -5.31
N GLU A 117 -17.11 2.26 -5.73
CA GLU A 117 -16.30 1.76 -6.83
C GLU A 117 -15.37 0.61 -6.48
N GLU A 118 -15.30 0.16 -5.25
CA GLU A 118 -14.47 -1.00 -4.94
C GLU A 118 -15.13 -2.32 -5.36
N SER A 119 -15.59 -2.42 -6.61
CA SER A 119 -15.81 -3.69 -7.30
C SER A 119 -14.45 -4.33 -7.63
N SER A 120 -13.62 -4.51 -6.63
CA SER A 120 -12.35 -5.22 -6.79
C SER A 120 -12.62 -6.72 -6.88
N ILE A 121 -11.96 -7.39 -7.81
CA ILE A 121 -11.96 -8.86 -7.89
C ILE A 121 -11.23 -9.48 -6.69
N VAL A 122 -10.42 -8.70 -5.96
CA VAL A 122 -9.71 -9.15 -4.76
C VAL A 122 -10.57 -8.90 -3.53
N PRO A 123 -11.00 -9.97 -2.82
CA PRO A 123 -11.76 -9.84 -1.58
C PRO A 123 -11.01 -8.98 -0.55
N LYS A 124 -11.74 -8.12 0.18
CA LYS A 124 -11.17 -7.18 1.16
C LYS A 124 -10.22 -7.84 2.16
N LYS A 125 -10.52 -9.06 2.59
CA LYS A 125 -9.69 -9.82 3.54
C LYS A 125 -8.37 -10.26 2.90
N VAL A 126 -8.40 -10.74 1.66
CA VAL A 126 -7.20 -11.13 0.90
C VAL A 126 -6.32 -9.90 0.68
N PHE A 127 -6.91 -8.81 0.20
CA PHE A 127 -6.22 -7.54 0.01
C PHE A 127 -5.50 -7.07 1.28
N ARG A 128 -6.21 -7.05 2.44
CA ARG A 128 -5.61 -6.59 3.71
C ARG A 128 -4.44 -7.47 4.15
N ARG A 129 -4.55 -8.79 3.97
CA ARG A 129 -3.48 -9.72 4.31
C ARG A 129 -2.25 -9.51 3.43
N GLU A 130 -2.45 -9.37 2.12
CA GLU A 130 -1.36 -9.13 1.18
C GLU A 130 -0.70 -7.78 1.41
N LEU A 131 -1.50 -6.73 1.59
CA LEU A 131 -0.99 -5.40 1.89
C LEU A 131 -0.17 -5.39 3.18
N TYR A 132 -0.66 -6.03 4.24
CA TYR A 132 0.09 -6.15 5.49
C TYR A 132 1.46 -6.82 5.28
N GLY A 133 1.50 -7.94 4.55
CA GLY A 133 2.75 -8.61 4.23
C GLY A 133 3.71 -7.71 3.43
N LEU A 134 3.21 -7.00 2.43
CA LEU A 134 4.01 -6.05 1.65
C LEU A 134 4.51 -4.87 2.49
N GLN A 135 3.73 -4.39 3.44
CA GLN A 135 4.16 -3.33 4.38
C GLN A 135 5.27 -3.83 5.32
N VAL A 136 5.25 -5.11 5.72
CA VAL A 136 6.39 -5.72 6.44
C VAL A 136 7.65 -5.75 5.57
N GLU A 137 7.52 -6.07 4.28
CA GLU A 137 8.65 -6.02 3.36
C GLU A 137 9.19 -4.60 3.15
N LEU A 138 8.31 -3.58 3.12
CA LEU A 138 8.73 -2.18 3.06
C LEU A 138 9.56 -1.75 4.29
N LEU A 139 9.25 -2.26 5.48
CA LEU A 139 10.07 -2.00 6.68
C LEU A 139 11.46 -2.63 6.57
N LYS A 140 11.57 -3.86 6.02
CA LYS A 140 12.88 -4.49 5.74
C LYS A 140 13.68 -3.68 4.72
N LEU A 141 13.03 -3.20 3.67
CA LEU A 141 13.65 -2.33 2.70
C LEU A 141 14.15 -1.04 3.34
N GLU A 142 13.35 -0.40 4.20
CA GLU A 142 13.72 0.82 4.92
C GLU A 142 15.00 0.61 5.75
N GLU A 143 15.07 -0.48 6.54
CA GLU A 143 16.25 -0.83 7.32
C GLU A 143 17.49 -1.05 6.43
N TRP A 144 17.30 -1.75 5.30
CA TRP A 144 18.37 -2.01 4.35
C TRP A 144 18.89 -0.73 3.69
N LEU A 145 18.00 0.19 3.30
CA LEU A 145 18.38 1.49 2.72
C LEU A 145 19.24 2.30 3.69
N MET A 146 18.83 2.40 4.95
CA MET A 146 19.60 3.11 5.98
C MET A 146 20.98 2.48 6.19
N LYS A 147 21.07 1.14 6.22
CA LYS A 147 22.32 0.41 6.42
C LYS A 147 23.30 0.58 5.25
N ASN A 148 22.78 0.60 4.02
CA ASN A 148 23.59 0.64 2.81
C ASN A 148 23.73 2.04 2.22
N ASN A 149 23.16 3.07 2.88
CA ASN A 149 23.11 4.46 2.40
C ASN A 149 22.61 4.55 0.95
N LYS A 150 21.51 3.84 0.65
CA LYS A 150 20.86 3.82 -0.65
C LYS A 150 19.55 4.58 -0.65
N THR A 151 19.24 5.21 -1.76
CA THR A 151 18.04 6.02 -1.95
C THR A 151 17.10 5.34 -2.94
N VAL A 152 15.81 5.43 -2.67
CA VAL A 152 14.77 5.02 -3.60
C VAL A 152 13.95 6.23 -3.99
N ILE A 153 13.76 6.42 -5.28
CA ILE A 153 12.94 7.48 -5.87
C ILE A 153 11.80 6.79 -6.62
N ILE A 154 10.56 7.12 -6.25
CA ILE A 154 9.37 6.56 -6.90
C ILE A 154 8.53 7.70 -7.43
N VAL A 155 8.34 7.70 -8.75
CA VAL A 155 7.49 8.66 -9.45
C VAL A 155 6.10 8.05 -9.63
N PHE A 156 5.08 8.71 -9.10
CA PHE A 156 3.67 8.33 -9.26
C PHE A 156 3.01 9.26 -10.26
N GLU A 157 2.84 8.76 -11.47
CA GLU A 157 2.22 9.49 -12.58
C GLU A 157 0.95 8.79 -13.07
N GLY A 158 0.19 9.48 -13.89
CA GLY A 158 -1.08 9.01 -14.42
C GLY A 158 -2.18 10.04 -14.28
N ARG A 159 -3.35 9.72 -14.83
CA ARG A 159 -4.49 10.66 -14.86
C ARG A 159 -5.02 10.96 -13.45
N ASP A 160 -5.73 12.08 -13.34
CA ASP A 160 -6.39 12.44 -12.10
C ASP A 160 -7.41 11.38 -11.71
N SER A 161 -7.58 11.15 -10.41
CA SER A 161 -8.40 10.06 -9.84
C SER A 161 -7.94 8.63 -10.11
N ALA A 162 -6.77 8.41 -10.72
CA ALA A 162 -6.25 7.07 -11.00
C ALA A 162 -5.83 6.28 -9.73
N GLY A 163 -5.63 6.96 -8.58
CA GLY A 163 -5.31 6.28 -7.32
C GLY A 163 -3.89 6.48 -6.81
N LYS A 164 -3.11 7.39 -7.41
CA LYS A 164 -1.73 7.73 -7.01
C LYS A 164 -1.59 7.95 -5.51
N GLY A 165 -2.26 8.96 -4.95
CA GLY A 165 -2.17 9.29 -3.53
C GLY A 165 -2.66 8.18 -2.60
N ALA A 166 -3.66 7.37 -3.02
CA ALA A 166 -4.09 6.21 -2.25
C ALA A 166 -3.03 5.10 -2.22
N THR A 167 -2.23 4.98 -3.28
CA THR A 167 -1.11 4.03 -3.32
C THR A 167 0.06 4.53 -2.49
N ILE A 168 0.38 5.82 -2.54
CA ILE A 168 1.39 6.45 -1.67
C ILE A 168 1.06 6.18 -0.20
N LEU A 169 -0.20 6.34 0.21
CA LEU A 169 -0.63 6.01 1.57
C LEU A 169 -0.38 4.54 1.92
N LYS A 170 -0.63 3.59 1.00
CA LYS A 170 -0.35 2.17 1.24
C LYS A 170 1.15 1.89 1.44
N PHE A 171 2.02 2.62 0.74
CA PHE A 171 3.48 2.55 0.97
C PHE A 171 3.84 3.06 2.37
N THR A 172 3.27 4.16 2.81
CA THR A 172 3.77 4.94 3.97
C THR A 172 3.07 4.65 5.28
N GLU A 173 1.89 4.02 5.27
CA GLU A 173 1.00 3.84 6.42
C GLU A 173 1.69 3.25 7.68
N ASN A 174 2.63 2.33 7.51
CA ASN A 174 3.33 1.66 8.60
C ASN A 174 4.84 1.91 8.64
N MET A 175 5.36 2.73 7.75
CA MET A 175 6.78 3.08 7.71
C MET A 175 7.15 4.09 8.80
N ASN A 176 8.42 4.11 9.19
CA ASN A 176 8.95 5.15 10.04
C ASN A 176 8.93 6.50 9.30
N PRO A 177 8.33 7.56 9.85
CA PRO A 177 8.31 8.88 9.19
C PRO A 177 9.69 9.45 8.83
N LYS A 178 10.76 8.94 9.44
CA LYS A 178 12.14 9.31 9.10
C LYS A 178 12.70 8.55 7.90
N GLY A 179 12.11 7.44 7.50
CA GLY A 179 12.57 6.57 6.42
C GLY A 179 12.02 6.91 5.05
N PHE A 180 11.05 7.81 4.96
CA PHE A 180 10.47 8.23 3.69
C PHE A 180 10.19 9.73 3.64
N LYS A 181 9.96 10.23 2.41
CA LYS A 181 9.46 11.59 2.16
C LYS A 181 8.43 11.54 1.03
N VAL A 182 7.25 12.11 1.29
CA VAL A 182 6.26 12.35 0.23
C VAL A 182 6.46 13.77 -0.30
N ILE A 183 6.64 13.87 -1.62
CA ILE A 183 6.94 15.12 -2.31
C ILE A 183 5.75 15.44 -3.24
N ALA A 184 4.99 16.47 -2.90
CA ALA A 184 3.88 16.98 -3.70
C ALA A 184 4.11 18.48 -3.92
N MET A 185 4.50 18.84 -5.13
CA MET A 185 4.89 20.21 -5.43
C MET A 185 3.76 20.98 -6.12
N GLY A 186 3.62 22.24 -5.76
CA GLY A 186 2.68 23.16 -6.38
C GLY A 186 3.11 23.65 -7.77
N ILE A 187 2.47 24.71 -8.25
CA ILE A 187 2.82 25.38 -9.51
C ILE A 187 4.22 25.97 -9.39
N PRO A 188 5.11 25.73 -10.39
CA PRO A 188 6.47 26.29 -10.36
C PRO A 188 6.47 27.81 -10.51
N THR A 189 7.40 28.46 -9.81
CA THR A 189 7.75 29.87 -10.06
C THR A 189 8.50 30.01 -11.38
N THR A 190 8.71 31.27 -11.84
CA THR A 190 9.47 31.53 -13.07
C THR A 190 10.92 31.04 -13.00
N ASP A 191 11.55 31.15 -11.83
CA ASP A 191 12.93 30.70 -11.63
C ASP A 191 13.02 29.18 -11.56
N GLU A 192 12.05 28.52 -10.92
CA GLU A 192 11.94 27.05 -10.89
C GLU A 192 11.65 26.46 -12.28
N ARG A 193 10.98 27.20 -13.16
CA ARG A 193 10.77 26.79 -14.56
C ARG A 193 12.09 26.74 -15.34
N LYS A 194 12.97 27.73 -15.15
CA LYS A 194 14.28 27.80 -15.82
C LYS A 194 15.23 26.71 -15.34
N ASN A 195 15.13 26.31 -14.06
CA ASN A 195 15.95 25.28 -13.43
C ASN A 195 15.08 24.11 -12.96
N TRP A 196 14.28 23.54 -13.87
CA TRP A 196 13.28 22.54 -13.52
C TRP A 196 13.88 21.29 -12.83
N TRP A 197 15.04 20.82 -13.27
CA TRP A 197 15.74 19.68 -12.69
C TRP A 197 16.16 19.94 -11.23
N HIS A 198 16.69 21.12 -10.91
CA HIS A 198 17.10 21.48 -9.55
C HIS A 198 15.91 21.56 -8.58
N ARG A 199 14.76 22.01 -9.08
CA ARG A 199 13.51 22.06 -8.31
C ARG A 199 13.16 20.69 -7.70
N TYR A 200 13.35 19.62 -8.45
CA TYR A 200 13.01 18.26 -8.02
C TYR A 200 14.17 17.58 -7.29
N GLU A 201 15.38 17.72 -7.78
CA GLU A 201 16.59 17.18 -7.17
C GLU A 201 16.75 17.65 -5.72
N SER A 202 16.56 18.94 -5.45
CA SER A 202 16.67 19.53 -4.11
C SER A 202 15.66 18.98 -3.09
N GLN A 203 14.62 18.29 -3.54
CA GLN A 203 13.64 17.66 -2.67
C GLN A 203 14.01 16.23 -2.26
N ILE A 204 14.95 15.59 -2.96
CA ILE A 204 15.34 14.21 -2.70
C ILE A 204 16.19 14.17 -1.43
N GLU A 205 15.78 13.33 -0.48
CA GLU A 205 16.53 13.07 0.75
C GLU A 205 17.29 11.75 0.61
N PRO A 206 18.63 11.78 0.70
CA PRO A 206 19.44 10.57 0.63
C PRO A 206 19.10 9.57 1.75
N GLY A 207 19.26 8.27 1.46
CA GLY A 207 19.02 7.20 2.43
C GLY A 207 17.55 6.92 2.74
N LYS A 208 16.61 7.47 1.95
CA LYS A 208 15.17 7.36 2.16
C LYS A 208 14.44 6.87 0.92
N ILE A 209 13.17 6.53 1.12
CA ILE A 209 12.22 6.34 0.03
C ILE A 209 11.53 7.69 -0.26
N ASN A 210 11.83 8.27 -1.41
CA ASN A 210 11.25 9.54 -1.89
C ASN A 210 10.10 9.23 -2.85
N LEU A 211 8.87 9.62 -2.47
CA LEU A 211 7.64 9.33 -3.21
C LEU A 211 7.10 10.62 -3.82
N PHE A 212 7.20 10.77 -5.12
CA PHE A 212 6.71 11.94 -5.85
C PHE A 212 5.24 11.75 -6.26
N ASP A 213 4.30 12.49 -5.63
CA ASP A 213 2.92 12.62 -6.11
C ASP A 213 2.88 13.67 -7.22
N ARG A 214 3.05 13.23 -8.44
CA ARG A 214 3.49 13.98 -9.63
C ARG A 214 4.95 14.42 -9.53
N SER A 215 5.60 14.55 -10.65
CA SER A 215 7.05 14.77 -10.70
C SER A 215 7.43 15.82 -11.76
N TRP A 216 8.69 15.78 -12.18
CA TRP A 216 9.21 16.51 -13.33
C TRP A 216 8.45 16.24 -14.63
N TYR A 217 7.79 15.11 -14.71
CA TYR A 217 6.96 14.72 -15.86
C TYR A 217 5.73 15.62 -16.08
N ASN A 218 5.37 16.49 -15.12
CA ASN A 218 4.41 17.56 -15.37
C ASN A 218 4.81 18.43 -16.56
N ARG A 219 6.11 18.67 -16.79
CA ARG A 219 6.63 19.48 -17.92
C ARG A 219 6.39 18.82 -19.27
N GLY A 220 6.51 17.50 -19.33
CA GLY A 220 6.24 16.74 -20.56
C GLY A 220 4.78 16.38 -20.78
N LEU A 221 3.91 16.64 -19.81
CA LEU A 221 2.55 16.13 -19.82
C LEU A 221 1.49 17.18 -19.46
N VAL A 222 1.34 17.54 -18.21
CA VAL A 222 0.28 18.44 -17.74
C VAL A 222 0.48 19.86 -18.27
N GLU A 223 1.71 20.36 -18.25
CA GLU A 223 2.01 21.74 -18.66
C GLU A 223 1.71 21.99 -20.15
N PRO A 224 2.17 21.18 -21.12
CA PRO A 224 1.84 21.38 -22.52
C PRO A 224 0.37 21.10 -22.84
N VAL A 225 -0.26 20.12 -22.17
CA VAL A 225 -1.68 19.81 -22.36
C VAL A 225 -2.57 20.97 -21.93
N MET A 226 -2.26 21.59 -20.80
CA MET A 226 -3.03 22.70 -20.21
C MET A 226 -2.62 24.08 -20.78
N GLY A 227 -1.54 24.16 -21.54
CA GLY A 227 -0.98 25.41 -22.04
C GLY A 227 -0.30 26.24 -20.96
N TYR A 228 0.32 25.61 -19.96
CA TYR A 228 1.04 26.27 -18.88
C TYR A 228 2.53 26.46 -19.17
N GLY A 229 3.10 25.71 -20.12
CA GLY A 229 4.47 25.82 -20.59
C GLY A 229 4.55 26.19 -22.07
N SER A 230 5.72 26.68 -22.52
CA SER A 230 6.00 26.90 -23.94
C SER A 230 6.48 25.60 -24.63
N ASP A 231 6.47 25.60 -25.97
CA ASP A 231 7.00 24.51 -26.77
C ASP A 231 8.51 24.32 -26.55
N GLU A 232 9.24 25.41 -26.33
CA GLU A 232 10.68 25.40 -26.04
C GLU A 232 10.95 24.72 -24.68
N GLU A 233 10.17 25.04 -23.63
CA GLU A 233 10.27 24.43 -22.31
C GLU A 233 9.94 22.93 -22.37
N TYR A 234 8.97 22.54 -23.18
CA TYR A 234 8.63 21.14 -23.42
C TYR A 234 9.80 20.39 -24.10
N GLN A 235 10.36 20.98 -25.16
CA GLN A 235 11.46 20.36 -25.89
C GLN A 235 12.73 20.23 -25.02
N GLU A 236 13.08 21.27 -24.29
CA GLU A 236 14.20 21.26 -23.32
C GLU A 236 14.03 20.11 -22.31
N PHE A 237 12.84 19.94 -21.78
CA PHE A 237 12.54 18.82 -20.87
C PHE A 237 12.72 17.46 -21.55
N MET A 238 12.11 17.27 -22.73
CA MET A 238 12.17 16.01 -23.46
C MET A 238 13.59 15.60 -23.86
N ASP A 239 14.47 16.58 -24.11
CA ASP A 239 15.86 16.34 -24.47
C ASP A 239 16.77 16.10 -23.25
N GLY A 240 16.44 16.66 -22.09
CA GLY A 240 17.28 16.59 -20.89
C GLY A 240 16.84 15.59 -19.81
N VAL A 241 15.62 15.05 -19.87
CA VAL A 241 15.06 14.25 -18.78
C VAL A 241 15.81 12.93 -18.54
N GLU A 242 16.30 12.27 -19.58
CA GLU A 242 17.05 11.03 -19.45
C GLU A 242 18.38 11.24 -18.73
N ASP A 243 19.12 12.29 -19.09
CA ASP A 243 20.36 12.68 -18.42
C ASP A 243 20.13 13.04 -16.97
N PHE A 244 19.03 13.75 -16.69
CA PHE A 244 18.62 14.08 -15.34
C PHE A 244 18.34 12.82 -14.52
N GLU A 245 17.53 11.87 -15.02
CA GLU A 245 17.22 10.62 -14.34
C GLU A 245 18.48 9.76 -14.10
N ASN A 246 19.35 9.66 -15.08
CA ASN A 246 20.65 8.97 -14.94
C ASN A 246 21.51 9.64 -13.86
N SER A 247 21.42 10.97 -13.69
CA SER A 247 22.15 11.68 -12.64
C SER A 247 21.69 11.35 -11.24
N LEU A 248 20.39 11.02 -11.06
CA LEU A 248 19.79 10.70 -9.77
C LEU A 248 20.18 9.32 -9.21
N VAL A 249 20.65 8.41 -10.07
CA VAL A 249 20.96 7.00 -9.71
C VAL A 249 22.44 6.64 -9.81
N LYS A 250 23.33 7.65 -9.90
CA LYS A 250 24.79 7.45 -10.10
C LYS A 250 25.45 6.53 -9.08
N ASP A 251 25.01 6.58 -7.83
CA ASP A 251 25.62 5.81 -6.74
C ASP A 251 24.95 4.43 -6.51
N GLY A 252 24.18 3.95 -7.51
CA GLY A 252 23.43 2.71 -7.42
C GLY A 252 22.15 2.88 -6.56
N ASP A 253 21.60 4.08 -6.56
CA ASP A 253 20.27 4.40 -6.08
C ASP A 253 19.21 3.87 -7.07
N PHE A 254 17.95 3.90 -6.70
CA PHE A 254 16.87 3.28 -7.45
C PHE A 254 15.84 4.30 -7.88
N LEU A 255 15.48 4.28 -9.17
CA LEU A 255 14.39 5.09 -9.72
C LEU A 255 13.31 4.19 -10.31
N PHE A 256 12.07 4.40 -9.89
CA PHE A 256 10.88 3.72 -10.40
C PHE A 256 9.88 4.72 -10.96
N LYS A 257 9.42 4.49 -12.19
CA LYS A 257 8.40 5.31 -12.87
C LYS A 257 7.11 4.53 -12.98
N LEU A 258 6.12 4.85 -12.14
CA LEU A 258 4.84 4.16 -12.04
C LEU A 258 3.75 5.00 -12.69
N TRP A 259 3.09 4.43 -13.70
CA TRP A 259 1.97 5.04 -14.41
C TRP A 259 0.67 4.36 -14.04
N PHE A 260 -0.26 5.09 -13.44
CA PHE A 260 -1.59 4.61 -13.09
C PHE A 260 -2.56 4.87 -14.24
N SER A 261 -2.92 3.82 -14.97
CA SER A 261 -3.77 3.88 -16.16
C SER A 261 -5.24 3.64 -15.80
N ILE A 262 -6.10 4.53 -16.26
CA ILE A 262 -7.57 4.38 -16.21
C ILE A 262 -8.16 4.84 -17.54
N ASP A 263 -9.37 4.38 -17.83
CA ASP A 263 -10.16 4.89 -18.95
C ASP A 263 -10.92 6.17 -18.60
N LYS A 264 -11.48 6.82 -19.64
CA LYS A 264 -12.19 8.10 -19.53
C LYS A 264 -13.46 7.96 -18.70
N GLU A 265 -14.15 6.85 -18.84
CA GLU A 265 -15.40 6.57 -18.12
C GLU A 265 -15.16 6.40 -16.62
N THR A 266 -14.15 5.61 -16.26
CA THR A 266 -13.73 5.44 -14.86
C THR A 266 -13.31 6.76 -14.21
N GLN A 267 -12.56 7.60 -14.95
CA GLN A 267 -12.20 8.92 -14.43
C GLN A 267 -13.43 9.77 -14.14
N ALA A 268 -14.39 9.82 -15.10
CA ALA A 268 -15.62 10.59 -14.94
C ALA A 268 -16.42 10.14 -13.71
N LYS A 269 -16.63 8.83 -13.56
CA LYS A 269 -17.30 8.24 -12.39
C LYS A 269 -16.61 8.63 -11.08
N ARG A 270 -15.27 8.54 -11.05
CA ARG A 270 -14.48 8.87 -9.86
C ARG A 270 -14.53 10.35 -9.51
N PHE A 271 -14.62 11.24 -10.50
CA PHE A 271 -14.83 12.67 -10.25
C PHE A 271 -16.20 12.95 -9.67
N GLU A 272 -17.25 12.35 -10.21
CA GLU A 272 -18.61 12.47 -9.66
C GLU A 272 -18.67 12.04 -8.20
N MET A 273 -18.11 10.88 -7.89
CA MET A 273 -18.05 10.37 -6.52
C MET A 273 -17.23 11.25 -5.59
N ARG A 274 -16.13 11.81 -6.08
CA ARG A 274 -15.31 12.76 -5.32
C ARG A 274 -16.11 14.00 -4.94
N GLN A 275 -16.91 14.55 -5.87
CA GLN A 275 -17.76 15.69 -5.61
C GLN A 275 -18.83 15.40 -4.54
N LYS A 276 -19.41 14.20 -4.56
CA LYS A 276 -20.44 13.77 -3.60
C LYS A 276 -19.89 13.42 -2.22
N SER A 277 -18.60 13.14 -2.11
CA SER A 277 -17.97 12.69 -0.86
C SER A 277 -17.68 13.87 0.08
N PRO A 278 -18.22 13.88 1.32
CA PRO A 278 -17.94 14.92 2.29
C PRO A 278 -16.47 15.00 2.73
N LEU A 279 -15.70 13.91 2.53
CA LEU A 279 -14.28 13.86 2.86
C LEU A 279 -13.36 14.13 1.67
N LYS A 280 -13.87 14.11 0.42
CA LYS A 280 -13.06 14.17 -0.80
C LYS A 280 -13.43 15.35 -1.71
N TYR A 281 -14.54 16.08 -1.47
CA TYR A 281 -15.01 17.16 -2.34
C TYR A 281 -13.96 18.26 -2.55
N TRP A 282 -13.16 18.55 -1.54
CA TRP A 282 -12.08 19.54 -1.60
C TRP A 282 -10.95 19.19 -2.58
N LYS A 283 -10.87 17.90 -3.01
CA LYS A 283 -9.91 17.43 -4.03
C LYS A 283 -10.37 17.70 -5.46
N TYR A 284 -11.64 18.06 -5.64
CA TYR A 284 -12.18 18.37 -6.96
C TYR A 284 -11.86 19.83 -7.30
N SER A 285 -11.30 20.05 -8.49
CA SER A 285 -10.92 21.37 -8.97
C SER A 285 -11.49 21.63 -10.37
N PRO A 286 -11.61 22.91 -10.79
CA PRO A 286 -11.98 23.22 -12.18
C PRO A 286 -11.05 22.59 -13.24
N ASN A 287 -9.79 22.34 -12.87
CA ASN A 287 -8.85 21.67 -13.76
C ASN A 287 -9.23 20.20 -14.02
N ASP A 288 -9.88 19.53 -13.08
CA ASP A 288 -10.33 18.12 -13.26
C ASP A 288 -11.34 18.02 -14.43
N SER A 289 -12.30 18.96 -14.53
CA SER A 289 -13.24 19.02 -15.65
C SER A 289 -12.51 19.30 -16.97
N ARG A 290 -11.63 20.31 -16.97
CA ARG A 290 -10.86 20.69 -18.15
C ARG A 290 -9.98 19.53 -18.66
N MET A 291 -9.40 18.74 -17.77
CA MET A 291 -8.58 17.57 -18.14
C MET A 291 -9.41 16.46 -18.81
N GLN A 292 -10.71 16.35 -18.52
CA GLN A 292 -11.60 15.44 -19.23
C GLN A 292 -11.86 15.88 -20.67
N ASP A 293 -12.01 17.17 -20.90
CA ASP A 293 -12.19 17.73 -22.25
C ASP A 293 -10.92 17.54 -23.10
N LEU A 294 -9.74 17.63 -22.45
CA LEU A 294 -8.44 17.47 -23.06
C LEU A 294 -7.94 16.00 -23.07
N TRP A 295 -8.82 15.03 -22.90
CA TRP A 295 -8.46 13.60 -22.79
C TRP A 295 -7.57 13.11 -23.92
N ASP A 296 -7.91 13.40 -25.16
CA ASP A 296 -7.20 12.91 -26.35
C ASP A 296 -5.84 13.60 -26.48
N ARG A 297 -5.80 14.91 -26.25
CA ARG A 297 -4.53 15.68 -26.20
C ARG A 297 -3.59 15.13 -25.12
N PHE A 298 -4.11 14.85 -23.94
CA PHE A 298 -3.31 14.24 -22.87
C PHE A 298 -2.78 12.87 -23.29
N THR A 299 -3.58 12.07 -24.00
CA THR A 299 -3.15 10.77 -24.52
C THR A 299 -2.01 10.92 -25.52
N GLU A 300 -2.10 11.87 -26.44
CA GLU A 300 -1.03 12.17 -27.41
C GLU A 300 0.31 12.51 -26.71
N PHE A 301 0.29 13.43 -25.75
CA PHE A 301 1.50 13.78 -25.00
C PHE A 301 2.03 12.64 -24.15
N LYS A 302 1.15 11.82 -23.57
CA LYS A 302 1.53 10.62 -22.82
C LYS A 302 2.27 9.61 -23.73
N GLU A 303 1.77 9.31 -24.93
CA GLU A 303 2.44 8.40 -25.86
C GLU A 303 3.84 8.92 -26.26
N LYS A 304 3.95 10.18 -26.65
CA LYS A 304 5.24 10.82 -26.95
C LYS A 304 6.21 10.74 -25.78
N LEU A 305 5.71 10.94 -24.57
CA LEU A 305 6.51 10.86 -23.35
C LEU A 305 6.99 9.43 -23.10
N PHE A 306 6.16 8.43 -23.27
CA PHE A 306 6.55 7.03 -23.12
C PHE A 306 7.59 6.61 -24.14
N ASP A 307 7.37 6.95 -25.40
CA ASP A 307 8.28 6.61 -26.50
C ASP A 307 9.68 7.22 -26.28
N LYS A 308 9.75 8.43 -25.74
CA LYS A 308 11.02 9.14 -25.54
C LYS A 308 11.71 8.76 -24.24
N THR A 309 10.96 8.42 -23.19
CA THR A 309 11.51 8.35 -21.83
C THR A 309 11.46 6.95 -21.21
N SER A 310 10.87 5.94 -21.85
CA SER A 310 10.97 4.55 -21.39
C SER A 310 12.30 3.98 -21.82
N THR A 311 13.23 3.82 -20.90
CA THR A 311 14.58 3.30 -21.18
C THR A 311 14.77 1.91 -20.56
N LEU A 312 15.81 1.20 -20.95
CA LEU A 312 16.14 -0.10 -20.36
C LEU A 312 16.43 -0.01 -18.86
N ASN A 313 17.07 1.07 -18.44
CA ASN A 313 17.43 1.28 -17.05
C ASN A 313 16.27 1.80 -16.20
N HIS A 314 15.44 2.67 -16.80
CA HIS A 314 14.32 3.32 -16.14
C HIS A 314 13.04 3.20 -16.99
N PRO A 315 12.46 1.98 -17.10
CA PRO A 315 11.25 1.77 -17.88
C PRO A 315 10.02 2.36 -17.16
N TRP A 316 9.03 2.75 -17.94
CA TRP A 316 7.69 2.98 -17.39
C TRP A 316 7.00 1.68 -17.01
N VAL A 317 6.43 1.65 -15.82
CA VAL A 317 5.63 0.54 -15.32
C VAL A 317 4.17 0.97 -15.33
N ILE A 318 3.43 0.41 -16.27
CA ILE A 318 2.01 0.70 -16.44
C ILE A 318 1.21 -0.21 -15.51
N LEU A 319 0.46 0.41 -14.63
CA LEU A 319 -0.43 -0.25 -13.69
C LEU A 319 -1.88 -0.04 -14.14
N ASP A 320 -2.61 -1.12 -14.40
CA ASP A 320 -4.06 -1.03 -14.57
C ASP A 320 -4.68 -0.61 -13.24
N ALA A 321 -5.16 0.63 -13.22
CA ALA A 321 -5.74 1.26 -12.03
C ALA A 321 -7.28 1.32 -12.07
N LEU A 322 -7.92 0.51 -12.92
CA LEU A 322 -9.35 0.25 -12.86
C LEU A 322 -9.69 -0.41 -11.51
N ASP A 323 -8.83 -1.32 -11.04
CA ASP A 323 -8.86 -1.85 -9.66
C ASP A 323 -7.77 -1.22 -8.79
N LYS A 324 -8.15 -0.29 -7.90
CA LYS A 324 -7.21 0.41 -7.00
C LYS A 324 -6.53 -0.49 -5.97
N LYS A 325 -7.09 -1.68 -5.67
CA LYS A 325 -6.46 -2.63 -4.76
C LYS A 325 -5.32 -3.34 -5.47
N ILE A 326 -5.60 -3.86 -6.66
CA ILE A 326 -4.61 -4.58 -7.46
C ILE A 326 -3.47 -3.65 -7.86
N SER A 327 -3.77 -2.47 -8.40
CA SER A 327 -2.73 -1.53 -8.81
C SER A 327 -1.82 -1.11 -7.64
N GLY A 328 -2.40 -0.92 -6.45
CA GLY A 328 -1.63 -0.60 -5.25
C GLY A 328 -0.73 -1.75 -4.78
N LEU A 329 -1.22 -3.00 -4.79
CA LEU A 329 -0.41 -4.18 -4.45
C LEU A 329 0.72 -4.39 -5.47
N ASN A 330 0.41 -4.29 -6.76
CA ASN A 330 1.40 -4.47 -7.83
C ASN A 330 2.48 -3.37 -7.82
N ALA A 331 2.11 -2.12 -7.52
CA ALA A 331 3.07 -1.04 -7.37
C ALA A 331 4.11 -1.34 -6.29
N ILE A 332 3.65 -1.76 -5.10
CA ILE A 332 4.54 -2.10 -4.00
C ILE A 332 5.40 -3.32 -4.33
N ARG A 333 4.80 -4.38 -4.88
CA ARG A 333 5.53 -5.59 -5.28
C ARG A 333 6.63 -5.30 -6.28
N TYR A 334 6.32 -4.54 -7.34
CA TYR A 334 7.28 -4.22 -8.36
C TYR A 334 8.52 -3.52 -7.78
N VAL A 335 8.32 -2.53 -6.92
CA VAL A 335 9.44 -1.85 -6.24
C VAL A 335 10.24 -2.82 -5.39
N LEU A 336 9.58 -3.62 -4.55
CA LEU A 336 10.24 -4.57 -3.65
C LEU A 336 10.98 -5.70 -4.40
N GLN A 337 10.46 -6.16 -5.53
CA GLN A 337 11.11 -7.19 -6.35
C GLN A 337 12.43 -6.70 -6.93
N ASN A 338 12.51 -5.42 -7.31
CA ASN A 338 13.63 -4.85 -8.06
C ASN A 338 14.73 -4.20 -7.19
N ILE A 339 14.66 -4.30 -5.86
CA ILE A 339 15.69 -3.80 -4.94
C ILE A 339 16.29 -4.99 -4.18
N PRO A 340 17.60 -5.15 -4.08
CA PRO A 340 18.25 -6.34 -3.50
C PRO A 340 18.39 -6.26 -1.96
N TYR A 341 17.28 -5.98 -1.23
CA TYR A 341 17.31 -5.96 0.24
C TYR A 341 17.30 -7.38 0.85
N ASP A 342 17.73 -7.48 2.12
CA ASP A 342 17.90 -8.74 2.82
C ASP A 342 16.57 -9.40 3.24
N ASN A 343 16.57 -10.74 3.31
CA ASN A 343 15.45 -11.54 3.86
C ASN A 343 14.09 -11.32 3.19
N LYS A 344 14.08 -11.19 1.85
CA LYS A 344 12.85 -11.09 1.06
C LYS A 344 11.94 -12.30 1.25
N ASN A 345 10.65 -12.06 1.37
CA ASN A 345 9.62 -13.09 1.23
C ASN A 345 9.23 -13.24 -0.25
N ASN A 346 9.99 -14.05 -1.00
CA ASN A 346 9.75 -14.24 -2.42
C ASN A 346 8.36 -14.83 -2.71
N ASP A 347 7.84 -15.74 -1.87
CA ASP A 347 6.50 -16.32 -2.05
C ASP A 347 5.40 -15.24 -2.04
N LEU A 348 5.58 -14.18 -1.26
CA LEU A 348 4.66 -13.04 -1.23
C LEU A 348 4.87 -12.11 -2.43
N LEU A 349 6.12 -11.86 -2.78
CA LEU A 349 6.48 -10.95 -3.87
C LEU A 349 6.13 -11.53 -5.24
N ASP A 350 6.21 -12.84 -5.42
CA ASP A 350 5.90 -13.54 -6.68
C ASP A 350 4.40 -13.73 -6.93
N ARG A 351 3.54 -13.39 -5.97
CA ARG A 351 2.09 -13.38 -6.15
C ARG A 351 1.67 -12.19 -7.02
N ASN A 352 1.80 -12.33 -8.30
CA ASN A 352 1.46 -11.29 -9.25
C ASN A 352 -0.01 -11.31 -9.65
N TYR A 353 -0.53 -10.12 -9.97
CA TYR A 353 -1.68 -9.93 -10.85
C TYR A 353 -1.12 -9.45 -12.21
N PRO A 354 -0.57 -10.36 -13.04
CA PRO A 354 0.27 -10.02 -14.19
C PRO A 354 -0.47 -9.23 -15.26
N GLU A 355 -1.77 -9.47 -15.41
CA GLU A 355 -2.60 -8.77 -16.39
C GLU A 355 -2.76 -7.27 -16.06
N ALA A 356 -2.51 -6.89 -14.81
CA ALA A 356 -2.67 -5.52 -14.33
C ALA A 356 -1.34 -4.75 -14.20
N LEU A 357 -0.24 -5.27 -14.77
CA LEU A 357 1.06 -4.61 -14.78
C LEU A 357 1.80 -4.91 -16.09
N THR A 358 2.25 -3.86 -16.76
CA THR A 358 3.08 -3.95 -17.97
C THR A 358 4.31 -3.07 -17.80
N VAL A 359 5.49 -3.64 -18.05
CA VAL A 359 6.74 -2.87 -18.14
C VAL A 359 6.95 -2.50 -19.60
N LEU A 360 6.98 -1.21 -19.91
CA LEU A 360 7.23 -0.74 -21.27
C LEU A 360 8.71 -0.93 -21.60
N LYS A 361 8.96 -1.75 -22.60
CA LYS A 361 10.30 -1.86 -23.21
C LYS A 361 10.52 -0.66 -24.13
N PRO A 362 11.77 -0.14 -24.21
CA PRO A 362 12.11 0.91 -25.17
C PRO A 362 11.93 0.46 -26.61
#